data_421f2cc56aa79e4b2f3c4c85a02923f7
#
_entry.id   421f2cc56aa79e4b2f3c4c85a02923f7
#
_cell.length_a   1.000
_cell.length_b   1.000
_cell.length_c   1.000
_cell.angle_alpha   90.00
_cell.angle_beta   90.00
_cell.angle_gamma   90.00
#
_symmetry.space_group_name_H-M   'P 1'
#
loop_
_entity.id
_entity.type
_entity.pdbx_description
1 polymer ?
#
loop_
_entity_poly.entity_id
_entity_poly.type
_entity_poly.pdbx_seq_one_letter_code
_entity_poly.pdbx_strand_id
1 'polypeptide(L)'
;VANHQGAYDIFLIYGYLGHKFKWMMKSSLRRIPFVGAACAAAGFIFVDRSGKGLRETLAAAEKILTGGMSLVVFPEGSRTPDGKIHRFKKGAYQIADDLSLPVVPLTIDGSYRVLSKNSKLIRPGKIVLTVHDPIFPQADGHYDMDALITDSYRVIEAALK
;
A
#
# COMPACT_ATOMS: atom_id res chain seq x y z
N VAL A 1 4.07 3.09 -1.06
CA VAL A 1 3.64 2.41 0.19
C VAL A 1 2.90 3.40 1.07
N ALA A 2 1.83 2.98 1.76
CA ALA A 2 1.02 3.82 2.62
C ALA A 2 0.65 3.12 3.93
N ASN A 3 0.49 3.86 5.03
CA ASN A 3 -0.16 3.34 6.23
C ASN A 3 -1.66 3.11 5.98
N HIS A 4 -2.29 2.23 6.77
CA HIS A 4 -3.69 1.84 6.55
C HIS A 4 -4.54 2.03 7.82
N GLN A 5 -5.21 3.15 7.90
CA GLN A 5 -5.99 3.55 9.08
C GLN A 5 -7.48 3.24 8.98
N GLY A 6 -8.10 3.47 7.83
CA GLY A 6 -9.55 3.40 7.70
C GLY A 6 -10.05 2.91 6.34
N ALA A 7 -11.37 2.81 6.19
CA ALA A 7 -11.97 2.43 4.92
C ALA A 7 -11.86 3.53 3.85
N TYR A 8 -11.74 4.78 4.28
CA TYR A 8 -11.62 5.93 3.38
C TYR A 8 -10.25 6.10 2.73
N ASP A 9 -9.22 5.38 3.19
CA ASP A 9 -7.87 5.45 2.64
C ASP A 9 -7.85 5.17 1.12
N ILE A 10 -8.64 4.18 0.70
CA ILE A 10 -8.74 3.78 -0.70
C ILE A 10 -9.31 4.92 -1.56
N PHE A 11 -10.41 5.54 -1.10
CA PHE A 11 -11.06 6.65 -1.80
C PHE A 11 -10.19 7.89 -1.85
N LEU A 12 -9.46 8.16 -0.75
CA LEU A 12 -8.52 9.28 -0.67
C LEU A 12 -7.41 9.14 -1.70
N ILE A 13 -6.78 7.97 -1.77
CA ILE A 13 -5.71 7.70 -2.75
C ILE A 13 -6.26 7.78 -4.17
N TYR A 14 -7.43 7.23 -4.46
CA TYR A 14 -8.05 7.33 -5.79
C TYR A 14 -8.34 8.77 -6.20
N GLY A 15 -8.82 9.59 -5.27
CA GLY A 15 -9.22 10.96 -5.58
C GLY A 15 -8.07 11.95 -5.68
N TYR A 16 -6.96 11.72 -4.98
CA TYR A 16 -5.95 12.75 -4.75
C TYR A 16 -4.52 12.37 -5.11
N LEU A 17 -4.20 11.11 -5.38
CA LEU A 17 -2.83 10.73 -5.73
C LEU A 17 -2.38 11.30 -7.09
N GLY A 18 -3.31 11.49 -8.03
CA GLY A 18 -3.01 12.08 -9.34
C GLY A 18 -2.22 11.19 -10.30
N HIS A 19 -1.96 9.94 -9.96
CA HIS A 19 -1.23 8.96 -10.76
C HIS A 19 -2.06 7.73 -11.11
N LYS A 20 -1.76 7.11 -12.25
CA LYS A 20 -2.34 5.81 -12.62
C LYS A 20 -1.67 4.71 -11.81
N PHE A 21 -2.47 3.94 -11.09
CA PHE A 21 -1.94 2.86 -10.24
C PHE A 21 -2.88 1.65 -10.18
N LYS A 22 -2.34 0.54 -9.71
CA LYS A 22 -3.08 -0.67 -9.33
C LYS A 22 -2.86 -0.98 -7.85
N TRP A 23 -3.83 -1.67 -7.27
CA TRP A 23 -3.72 -2.12 -5.88
C TRP A 23 -3.07 -3.49 -5.79
N MET A 24 -2.23 -3.66 -4.79
CA MET A 24 -1.86 -4.96 -4.28
C MET A 24 -2.69 -5.28 -3.04
N MET A 25 -3.43 -6.37 -3.07
CA MET A 25 -4.37 -6.73 -2.02
C MET A 25 -4.31 -8.21 -1.63
N LYS A 26 -4.89 -8.53 -0.46
CA LYS A 26 -4.93 -9.90 0.05
C LYS A 26 -5.78 -10.81 -0.86
N SER A 27 -5.28 -12.00 -1.17
CA SER A 27 -5.96 -13.00 -2.03
C SER A 27 -7.36 -13.37 -1.55
N SER A 28 -7.63 -13.36 -0.22
CA SER A 28 -8.98 -13.65 0.31
C SER A 28 -10.05 -12.66 -0.14
N LEU A 29 -9.69 -11.44 -0.55
CA LEU A 29 -10.66 -10.46 -1.07
C LEU A 29 -11.22 -10.87 -2.43
N ARG A 30 -10.51 -11.73 -3.17
CA ARG A 30 -11.00 -12.32 -4.43
C ARG A 30 -12.29 -13.12 -4.26
N ARG A 31 -12.51 -13.65 -3.05
CA ARG A 31 -13.68 -14.51 -2.73
C ARG A 31 -14.93 -13.70 -2.35
N ILE A 32 -14.83 -12.38 -2.19
CA ILE A 32 -15.98 -11.54 -1.86
C ILE A 32 -16.80 -11.35 -3.14
N PRO A 33 -18.09 -11.74 -3.16
CA PRO A 33 -18.95 -11.59 -4.30
C PRO A 33 -18.94 -10.14 -4.83
N PHE A 34 -18.98 -9.97 -6.13
CA PHE A 34 -18.92 -8.70 -6.87
C PHE A 34 -17.59 -7.94 -6.67
N VAL A 35 -17.10 -7.77 -5.44
CA VAL A 35 -15.85 -7.04 -5.13
C VAL A 35 -14.64 -7.75 -5.73
N GLY A 36 -14.52 -9.06 -5.52
CA GLY A 36 -13.41 -9.83 -6.06
C GLY A 36 -13.36 -9.82 -7.59
N ALA A 37 -14.51 -9.96 -8.22
CA ALA A 37 -14.63 -9.90 -9.68
C ALA A 37 -14.29 -8.50 -10.22
N ALA A 38 -14.80 -7.43 -9.60
CA ALA A 38 -14.48 -6.07 -9.98
C ALA A 38 -12.99 -5.73 -9.83
N CYS A 39 -12.38 -6.15 -8.71
CA CYS A 39 -10.94 -5.96 -8.48
C CYS A 39 -10.08 -6.75 -9.49
N ALA A 40 -10.50 -7.96 -9.84
CA ALA A 40 -9.81 -8.76 -10.86
C ALA A 40 -9.94 -8.12 -12.25
N ALA A 41 -11.13 -7.68 -12.64
CA ALA A 41 -11.37 -6.96 -13.88
C ALA A 41 -10.59 -5.63 -13.96
N ALA A 42 -10.42 -4.94 -12.82
CA ALA A 42 -9.58 -3.74 -12.70
C ALA A 42 -8.07 -4.05 -12.79
N GLY A 43 -7.65 -5.31 -12.87
CA GLY A 43 -6.25 -5.72 -12.96
C GLY A 43 -5.47 -5.54 -11.66
N PHE A 44 -6.12 -5.64 -10.50
CA PHE A 44 -5.45 -5.58 -9.20
C PHE A 44 -4.71 -6.88 -8.90
N ILE A 45 -3.60 -6.78 -8.17
CA ILE A 45 -2.78 -7.93 -7.82
C ILE A 45 -3.26 -8.54 -6.51
N PHE A 46 -3.58 -9.82 -6.54
CA PHE A 46 -3.95 -10.59 -5.35
C PHE A 46 -2.75 -11.37 -4.83
N VAL A 47 -2.34 -11.09 -3.59
CA VAL A 47 -1.19 -11.71 -2.96
C VAL A 47 -1.62 -12.74 -1.93
N ASP A 48 -1.05 -13.94 -2.02
CA ASP A 48 -1.13 -14.93 -0.96
C ASP A 48 0.01 -14.72 0.04
N ARG A 49 -0.34 -14.59 1.31
CA ARG A 49 0.64 -14.39 2.39
C ARG A 49 1.43 -15.65 2.76
N SER A 50 1.03 -16.80 2.25
CA SER A 50 1.76 -18.08 2.44
C SER A 50 3.03 -18.16 1.57
N GLY A 51 3.28 -17.18 0.70
CA GLY A 51 4.38 -17.20 -0.27
C GLY A 51 4.08 -18.02 -1.52
N LYS A 52 2.94 -18.70 -1.56
CA LYS A 52 2.49 -19.40 -2.78
C LYS A 52 2.15 -18.36 -3.84
N GLY A 53 2.65 -18.55 -5.06
CA GLY A 53 2.39 -17.63 -6.17
C GLY A 53 3.26 -16.35 -6.14
N LEU A 54 4.42 -16.37 -5.48
CA LEU A 54 5.31 -15.21 -5.46
C LEU A 54 5.79 -14.85 -6.87
N ARG A 55 6.15 -15.82 -7.68
CA ARG A 55 6.59 -15.61 -9.08
C ARG A 55 5.50 -14.96 -9.92
N GLU A 56 4.27 -15.43 -9.80
CA GLU A 56 3.10 -14.87 -10.50
C GLU A 56 2.81 -13.45 -10.02
N THR A 57 2.97 -13.18 -8.73
CA THR A 57 2.82 -11.85 -8.14
C THR A 57 3.87 -10.88 -8.69
N LEU A 58 5.14 -11.31 -8.75
CA LEU A 58 6.24 -10.51 -9.30
C LEU A 58 6.03 -10.23 -10.78
N ALA A 59 5.70 -11.23 -11.59
CA ALA A 59 5.42 -11.07 -13.01
C ALA A 59 4.22 -10.13 -13.28
N ALA A 60 3.16 -10.21 -12.46
CA ALA A 60 2.03 -9.30 -12.55
C ALA A 60 2.41 -7.87 -12.16
N ALA A 61 3.23 -7.70 -11.13
CA ALA A 61 3.75 -6.39 -10.71
C ALA A 61 4.64 -5.78 -11.79
N GLU A 62 5.58 -6.54 -12.33
CA GLU A 62 6.48 -6.13 -13.40
C GLU A 62 5.69 -5.61 -14.61
N LYS A 63 4.69 -6.35 -15.08
CA LYS A 63 3.83 -5.95 -16.19
C LYS A 63 3.11 -4.61 -15.96
N ILE A 64 2.67 -4.35 -14.72
CA ILE A 64 2.00 -3.11 -14.35
C ILE A 64 3.00 -1.96 -14.34
N LEU A 65 4.14 -2.16 -13.70
CA LEU A 65 5.16 -1.14 -13.46
C LEU A 65 5.90 -0.76 -14.76
N THR A 66 6.24 -1.74 -15.60
CA THR A 66 6.83 -1.51 -16.95
C THR A 66 5.82 -0.87 -17.90
N GLY A 67 4.53 -1.04 -17.68
CA GLY A 67 3.45 -0.35 -18.40
C GLY A 67 3.23 1.10 -17.97
N GLY A 68 4.10 1.68 -17.14
CA GLY A 68 4.05 3.09 -16.71
C GLY A 68 3.01 3.38 -15.63
N MET A 69 2.48 2.36 -14.95
CA MET A 69 1.60 2.51 -13.81
C MET A 69 2.35 2.28 -12.50
N SER A 70 1.88 2.89 -11.44
CA SER A 70 2.38 2.64 -10.08
C SER A 70 1.63 1.48 -9.41
N LEU A 71 2.23 0.91 -8.37
CA LEU A 71 1.63 -0.09 -7.52
C LEU A 71 1.46 0.48 -6.11
N VAL A 72 0.23 0.51 -5.60
CA VAL A 72 -0.06 0.96 -4.24
C VAL A 72 -0.24 -0.23 -3.32
N VAL A 73 0.49 -0.20 -2.21
CA VAL A 73 0.52 -1.28 -1.23
C VAL A 73 0.38 -0.70 0.18
N PHE A 74 -0.40 -1.37 1.01
CA PHE A 74 -0.43 -1.15 2.45
C PHE A 74 0.49 -2.19 3.12
N PRO A 75 1.72 -1.85 3.51
CA PRO A 75 2.69 -2.83 4.00
C PRO A 75 2.32 -3.42 5.36
N GLU A 76 1.45 -2.77 6.13
CA GLU A 76 0.84 -3.35 7.34
C GLU A 76 -0.01 -4.59 7.02
N GLY A 77 -0.60 -4.63 5.83
CA GLY A 77 -1.42 -5.72 5.31
C GLY A 77 -2.84 -5.77 5.88
N SER A 78 -3.22 -4.90 6.79
CA SER A 78 -4.59 -4.73 7.30
C SER A 78 -4.73 -3.34 7.90
N ARG A 79 -5.96 -2.83 7.97
CA ARG A 79 -6.26 -1.60 8.71
C ARG A 79 -5.85 -1.75 10.17
N THR A 80 -5.31 -0.66 10.73
CA THR A 80 -4.97 -0.59 12.15
C THR A 80 -6.20 -0.83 13.03
N PRO A 81 -6.08 -1.58 14.14
CA PRO A 81 -7.17 -1.74 15.10
C PRO A 81 -7.25 -0.59 16.12
N ASP A 82 -6.18 0.14 16.35
CA ASP A 82 -5.98 1.09 17.45
C ASP A 82 -5.61 2.53 16.99
N GLY A 83 -5.53 2.76 15.68
CA GLY A 83 -5.16 4.05 15.09
C GLY A 83 -3.66 4.30 14.99
N LYS A 84 -2.83 3.41 15.53
CA LYS A 84 -1.38 3.51 15.44
C LYS A 84 -0.86 2.84 14.18
N ILE A 85 0.30 3.26 13.71
CA ILE A 85 1.01 2.58 12.63
C ILE A 85 1.61 1.28 13.17
N HIS A 86 1.45 0.20 12.42
CA HIS A 86 1.96 -1.12 12.78
C HIS A 86 3.15 -1.51 11.89
N ARG A 87 3.83 -2.58 12.27
CA ARG A 87 5.01 -3.08 11.57
C ARG A 87 4.76 -3.30 10.08
N PHE A 88 5.65 -2.80 9.25
CA PHE A 88 5.66 -3.00 7.81
C PHE A 88 6.25 -4.37 7.43
N LYS A 89 5.62 -5.01 6.47
CA LYS A 89 6.00 -6.34 5.98
C LYS A 89 6.92 -6.21 4.78
N LYS A 90 7.96 -7.02 4.74
CA LYS A 90 9.01 -7.06 3.71
C LYS A 90 8.47 -7.24 2.28
N GLY A 91 7.40 -8.01 2.11
CA GLY A 91 6.91 -8.41 0.78
C GLY A 91 6.51 -7.27 -0.16
N ALA A 92 6.10 -6.11 0.38
CA ALA A 92 5.80 -4.94 -0.44
C ALA A 92 7.08 -4.31 -1.02
N TYR A 93 8.15 -4.34 -0.25
CA TYR A 93 9.43 -3.73 -0.58
C TYR A 93 10.29 -4.63 -1.48
N GLN A 94 10.12 -5.96 -1.36
CA GLN A 94 10.83 -6.92 -2.19
C GLN A 94 10.58 -6.70 -3.69
N ILE A 95 9.35 -6.32 -4.06
CA ILE A 95 9.03 -6.01 -5.46
C ILE A 95 9.81 -4.78 -5.96
N ALA A 96 9.96 -3.76 -5.12
CA ALA A 96 10.73 -2.58 -5.47
C ALA A 96 12.22 -2.90 -5.64
N ASP A 97 12.76 -3.76 -4.77
CA ASP A 97 14.13 -4.24 -4.85
C ASP A 97 14.39 -5.11 -6.10
N ASP A 98 13.54 -6.13 -6.31
CA ASP A 98 13.65 -7.05 -7.45
C ASP A 98 13.58 -6.33 -8.81
N LEU A 99 12.88 -5.20 -8.87
CA LEU A 99 12.69 -4.42 -10.10
C LEU A 99 13.47 -3.09 -10.11
N SER A 100 14.31 -2.85 -9.11
CA SER A 100 15.13 -1.62 -8.96
C SER A 100 14.29 -0.32 -9.07
N LEU A 101 13.10 -0.31 -8.47
CA LEU A 101 12.13 0.79 -8.59
C LEU A 101 12.08 1.65 -7.33
N PRO A 102 11.85 2.97 -7.46
CA PRO A 102 11.72 3.85 -6.31
C PRO A 102 10.48 3.52 -5.47
N VAL A 103 10.60 3.72 -4.16
CA VAL A 103 9.50 3.59 -3.20
C VAL A 103 9.08 4.98 -2.74
N VAL A 104 7.81 5.32 -2.96
CA VAL A 104 7.22 6.59 -2.50
C VAL A 104 6.39 6.32 -1.24
N PRO A 105 6.80 6.84 -0.07
CA PRO A 105 5.98 6.78 1.13
C PRO A 105 4.78 7.73 1.03
N LEU A 106 3.63 7.30 1.52
CA LEU A 106 2.39 8.07 1.59
C LEU A 106 1.87 8.03 3.02
N THR A 107 1.59 9.17 3.62
CA THR A 107 0.93 9.23 4.93
C THR A 107 -0.55 9.54 4.77
N ILE A 108 -1.38 8.73 5.38
CA ILE A 108 -2.80 8.98 5.53
C ILE A 108 -3.07 9.28 7.00
N ASP A 109 -3.50 10.49 7.31
CA ASP A 109 -3.88 10.89 8.67
C ASP A 109 -5.36 11.22 8.77
N GLY A 110 -5.98 10.82 9.87
CA GLY A 110 -7.35 11.16 10.23
C GLY A 110 -8.41 10.13 9.82
N SER A 111 -8.13 9.20 8.93
CA SER A 111 -9.17 8.27 8.44
C SER A 111 -9.63 7.28 9.51
N TYR A 112 -8.78 6.94 10.48
CA TYR A 112 -9.17 6.15 11.65
C TYR A 112 -10.24 6.84 12.48
N ARG A 113 -10.14 8.15 12.69
CA ARG A 113 -11.11 8.96 13.43
C ARG A 113 -12.46 9.03 12.70
N VAL A 114 -12.44 9.05 11.37
CA VAL A 114 -13.65 9.11 10.53
C VAL A 114 -14.36 7.76 10.48
N LEU A 115 -13.65 6.68 10.21
CA LEU A 115 -14.21 5.32 10.19
C LEU A 115 -13.14 4.26 10.46
N SER A 116 -13.00 3.89 11.73
CA SER A 116 -12.08 2.83 12.14
C SER A 116 -12.55 1.45 11.69
N LYS A 117 -11.64 0.48 11.72
CA LYS A 117 -11.89 -0.91 11.29
C LYS A 117 -13.08 -1.56 12.01
N ASN A 118 -13.25 -1.26 13.30
CA ASN A 118 -14.22 -1.91 14.17
C ASN A 118 -15.49 -1.05 14.40
N SER A 119 -15.57 0.13 13.79
CA SER A 119 -16.74 1.02 13.87
C SER A 119 -17.65 0.85 12.66
N LYS A 120 -18.95 0.95 12.89
CA LYS A 120 -19.97 1.13 11.84
C LYS A 120 -20.46 2.57 11.75
N LEU A 121 -20.01 3.43 12.69
CA LEU A 121 -20.42 4.82 12.76
C LEU A 121 -19.38 5.69 12.06
N ILE A 122 -19.81 6.39 11.02
CA ILE A 122 -19.02 7.40 10.32
C ILE A 122 -19.07 8.69 11.16
N ARG A 123 -17.91 9.27 11.44
CA ARG A 123 -17.79 10.53 12.16
C ARG A 123 -17.28 11.62 11.20
N PRO A 124 -17.77 12.84 11.28
CA PRO A 124 -17.18 13.95 10.54
C PRO A 124 -15.71 14.14 10.92
N GLY A 125 -14.88 14.42 9.93
CA GLY A 125 -13.46 14.65 10.17
C GLY A 125 -12.70 14.98 8.89
N LYS A 126 -11.49 15.52 9.08
CA LYS A 126 -10.56 15.79 8.00
C LYS A 126 -9.65 14.57 7.81
N ILE A 127 -9.45 14.17 6.55
CA ILE A 127 -8.47 13.15 6.18
C ILE A 127 -7.44 13.84 5.27
N VAL A 128 -6.17 13.61 5.56
CA VAL A 128 -5.06 14.23 4.84
C VAL A 128 -4.21 13.13 4.19
N LEU A 129 -3.89 13.31 2.90
CA LEU A 129 -2.90 12.52 2.19
C LEU A 129 -1.64 13.35 2.02
N THR A 130 -0.51 12.86 2.51
CA THR A 130 0.81 13.46 2.29
C THR A 130 1.62 12.50 1.41
N VAL A 131 2.13 13.02 0.31
CA VAL A 131 3.06 12.32 -0.58
C VAL A 131 4.46 12.77 -0.21
N HIS A 132 5.33 11.84 0.12
CA HIS A 132 6.72 12.13 0.49
C HIS A 132 7.68 11.93 -0.69
N ASP A 133 8.91 12.37 -0.51
CA ASP A 133 9.96 12.17 -1.49
C ASP A 133 10.23 10.67 -1.72
N PRO A 134 10.52 10.28 -2.97
CA PRO A 134 10.83 8.90 -3.28
C PRO A 134 12.16 8.47 -2.68
N ILE A 135 12.21 7.24 -2.18
CA ILE A 135 13.43 6.56 -1.75
C ILE A 135 13.90 5.73 -2.94
N PHE A 136 15.13 5.96 -3.39
CA PHE A 136 15.71 5.29 -4.55
C PHE A 136 16.61 4.12 -4.14
N PRO A 137 16.76 3.10 -4.99
CA PRO A 137 17.76 2.04 -4.78
C PRO A 137 19.18 2.61 -4.83
N GLN A 138 20.13 1.85 -4.30
CA GLN A 138 21.55 2.16 -4.38
C GLN A 138 22.07 2.05 -5.85
N ALA A 139 23.33 2.40 -6.06
CA ALA A 139 23.93 2.42 -7.40
C ALA A 139 23.98 1.03 -8.09
N ASP A 140 23.94 -0.05 -7.30
CA ASP A 140 23.85 -1.43 -7.77
C ASP A 140 22.41 -1.89 -8.11
N GLY A 141 21.43 -1.01 -7.94
CA GLY A 141 20.01 -1.30 -8.21
C GLY A 141 19.27 -1.96 -7.06
N HIS A 142 19.93 -2.23 -5.93
CA HIS A 142 19.35 -2.88 -4.76
C HIS A 142 19.15 -1.93 -3.59
N TYR A 143 18.38 -2.38 -2.60
CA TYR A 143 18.15 -1.67 -1.34
C TYR A 143 18.82 -2.39 -0.18
N ASP A 144 19.29 -1.61 0.81
CA ASP A 144 19.31 -2.12 2.17
C ASP A 144 17.84 -2.23 2.64
N MET A 145 17.33 -3.45 2.64
CA MET A 145 15.92 -3.72 2.89
C MET A 145 15.46 -3.27 4.27
N ASP A 146 16.30 -3.40 5.29
CA ASP A 146 15.94 -3.02 6.65
C ASP A 146 15.98 -1.49 6.81
N ALA A 147 16.92 -0.82 6.15
CA ALA A 147 16.95 0.64 6.06
C ALA A 147 15.72 1.17 5.31
N LEU A 148 15.38 0.64 4.13
CA LEU A 148 14.23 1.05 3.34
C LEU A 148 12.91 0.96 4.11
N ILE A 149 12.68 -0.15 4.82
CA ILE A 149 11.50 -0.35 5.64
C ILE A 149 11.47 0.66 6.81
N THR A 150 12.60 0.84 7.48
CA THR A 150 12.73 1.74 8.62
C THR A 150 12.52 3.19 8.22
N ASP A 151 13.12 3.63 7.12
CA ASP A 151 13.00 5.00 6.63
C ASP A 151 11.59 5.30 6.13
N SER A 152 10.98 4.38 5.38
CA SER A 152 9.57 4.49 4.99
C SER A 152 8.65 4.61 6.20
N TYR A 153 8.88 3.78 7.23
CA TYR A 153 8.11 3.80 8.47
C TYR A 153 8.25 5.14 9.20
N ARG A 154 9.49 5.62 9.41
CA ARG A 154 9.78 6.87 10.11
C ARG A 154 9.17 8.08 9.42
N VAL A 155 9.30 8.16 8.09
CA VAL A 155 8.74 9.26 7.29
C VAL A 155 7.22 9.31 7.44
N ILE A 156 6.55 8.15 7.35
CA ILE A 156 5.11 8.05 7.48
C ILE A 156 4.67 8.37 8.91
N GLU A 157 5.34 7.81 9.92
CA GLU A 157 5.02 8.03 11.34
C GLU A 157 5.17 9.50 11.74
N ALA A 158 6.24 10.16 11.31
CA ALA A 158 6.52 11.56 11.63
C ALA A 158 5.45 12.55 11.09
N ALA A 159 4.71 12.16 10.07
CA ALA A 159 3.65 12.98 9.48
C ALA A 159 2.24 12.69 10.05
N LEU A 160 2.09 11.71 10.93
CA LEU A 160 0.84 11.45 11.67
C LEU A 160 0.63 12.46 12.80
N LYS A 161 -0.64 12.86 13.04
CA LYS A 161 -1.04 13.85 14.07
C LYS A 161 -2.04 13.25 15.07
#